data_ff036c187fcdf51d788f605e73ec6325
#
_entry.id   ff036c187fcdf51d788f605e73ec6325
#
_cell.length_a   1.000
_cell.length_b   1.000
_cell.length_c   1.000
_cell.angle_alpha   90.00
_cell.angle_beta   90.00
_cell.angle_gamma   90.00
#
_symmetry.space_group_name_H-M   'P 1'
#
loop_
_entity.id
_entity.type
_entity.pdbx_description
1 polymer ?
#
loop_
_entity_poly.entity_id
_entity_poly.type
_entity_poly.pdbx_seq_one_letter_code
_entity_poly.pdbx_strand_id
1 'polypeptide(L)'
;MWEAIRRWFDPAEMRSVGETPDYRFSLANERTFLAWLRTGLALVGGGLAAAQFLPPLAMNHLREAIAVTLLLLGGVVAIRAVDHWARTERAIRLGEELPASRFPAILAIAVGAGAVLLVVAVLIRAVGGP
;
A
#
# COMPACT_ATOMS: atom_id res chain seq x y z
N MET A 1 5.95 13.29 14.34
CA MET A 1 5.36 13.10 12.99
C MET A 1 5.97 14.03 11.95
N TRP A 2 6.02 15.33 12.21
CA TRP A 2 6.61 16.32 11.30
C TRP A 2 8.09 16.09 11.01
N GLU A 3 8.87 15.76 12.03
CA GLU A 3 10.29 15.42 11.88
C GLU A 3 10.51 14.14 11.05
N ALA A 4 9.66 13.16 11.19
CA ALA A 4 9.72 11.95 10.37
C ALA A 4 9.45 12.25 8.89
N ILE A 5 8.46 13.09 8.61
CA ILE A 5 8.15 13.53 7.24
C ILE A 5 9.30 14.35 6.67
N ARG A 6 9.90 15.25 7.45
CA ARG A 6 11.05 16.05 7.03
C ARG A 6 12.26 15.18 6.67
N ARG A 7 12.53 14.13 7.44
CA ARG A 7 13.61 13.17 7.16
C ARG A 7 13.43 12.43 5.84
N TRP A 8 12.17 12.19 5.43
CA TRP A 8 11.88 11.55 4.14
C TRP A 8 12.28 12.41 2.94
N PHE A 9 12.28 13.73 3.12
CA PHE A 9 12.55 14.69 2.06
C PHE A 9 13.93 15.33 2.14
N ASP A 10 14.76 14.96 3.13
CA ASP A 10 16.12 15.47 3.26
C ASP A 10 17.17 14.46 2.77
N PRO A 11 17.60 14.56 1.50
CA PRO A 11 18.64 13.67 0.96
C PRO A 11 20.00 13.86 1.66
N ALA A 12 20.25 15.04 2.21
CA ALA A 12 21.52 15.33 2.87
C ALA A 12 21.64 14.58 4.19
N GLU A 13 20.56 14.54 4.99
CA GLU A 13 20.53 13.77 6.25
C GLU A 13 20.72 12.28 5.97
N MET A 14 20.07 11.75 4.94
CA MET A 14 20.23 10.35 4.56
C MET A 14 21.67 10.04 4.11
N ARG A 15 22.33 10.93 3.40
CA ARG A 15 23.71 10.77 2.95
C ARG A 15 24.74 10.88 4.07
N SER A 16 24.40 11.53 5.16
CA SER A 16 25.29 11.68 6.33
C SER A 16 25.36 10.43 7.20
N VAL A 17 24.44 9.47 7.00
CA VAL A 17 24.36 8.22 7.79
C VAL A 17 25.14 7.12 7.12
N GLY A 18 26.08 6.51 7.87
CA GLY A 18 26.84 5.34 7.42
C GLY A 18 27.74 5.57 6.21
N GLU A 19 28.11 4.49 5.53
CA GLU A 19 28.91 4.51 4.33
C GLU A 19 28.05 4.59 3.06
N THR A 20 28.63 5.07 1.96
CA THR A 20 27.95 5.03 0.66
C THR A 20 27.72 3.58 0.25
N PRO A 21 26.44 3.13 0.11
CA PRO A 21 26.16 1.76 -0.23
C PRO A 21 26.50 1.45 -1.69
N ASP A 22 26.65 0.16 -2.04
CA ASP A 22 26.65 -0.25 -3.43
C ASP A 22 25.34 0.21 -4.09
N TYR A 23 25.45 0.94 -5.21
CA TYR A 23 24.33 1.48 -5.94
C TYR A 23 23.28 0.42 -6.35
N ARG A 24 23.68 -0.84 -6.50
CA ARG A 24 22.79 -1.96 -6.83
C ARG A 24 21.72 -2.18 -5.75
N PHE A 25 22.09 -2.09 -4.48
CA PHE A 25 21.16 -2.24 -3.37
C PHE A 25 20.20 -1.07 -3.26
N SER A 26 20.67 0.16 -3.45
CA SER A 26 19.83 1.36 -3.45
C SER A 26 18.85 1.33 -4.62
N LEU A 27 19.28 0.92 -5.80
CA LEU A 27 18.39 0.78 -6.97
C LEU A 27 17.35 -0.33 -6.76
N ALA A 28 17.73 -1.46 -6.13
CA ALA A 28 16.78 -2.52 -5.80
C ALA A 28 15.72 -2.04 -4.79
N ASN A 29 16.15 -1.27 -3.78
CA ASN A 29 15.24 -0.65 -2.81
C ASN A 29 14.27 0.32 -3.48
N GLU A 30 14.74 1.15 -4.41
CA GLU A 30 13.91 2.06 -5.17
C GLU A 30 12.88 1.33 -6.04
N ARG A 31 13.27 0.24 -6.68
CA ARG A 31 12.34 -0.61 -7.44
C ARG A 31 11.23 -1.19 -6.56
N THR A 32 11.58 -1.65 -5.37
CA THR A 32 10.62 -2.17 -4.40
C THR A 32 9.67 -1.07 -3.95
N PHE A 33 10.17 0.13 -3.68
CA PHE A 33 9.35 1.29 -3.35
C PHE A 33 8.34 1.61 -4.46
N LEU A 34 8.80 1.68 -5.71
CA LEU A 34 7.93 1.96 -6.85
C LEU A 34 6.89 0.87 -7.08
N ALA A 35 7.22 -0.40 -6.81
CA ALA A 35 6.25 -1.50 -6.85
C ALA A 35 5.15 -1.34 -5.80
N TRP A 36 5.49 -0.94 -4.58
CA TRP A 36 4.52 -0.65 -3.53
C TRP A 36 3.64 0.55 -3.86
N LEU A 37 4.22 1.61 -4.40
CA LEU A 37 3.49 2.80 -4.84
C LEU A 37 2.49 2.45 -5.94
N ARG A 38 2.88 1.60 -6.89
CA ARG A 38 1.99 1.07 -7.92
C ARG A 38 0.80 0.32 -7.33
N THR A 39 1.03 -0.53 -6.33
CA THR A 39 -0.03 -1.23 -5.60
C THR A 39 -0.97 -0.24 -4.90
N GLY A 40 -0.44 0.77 -4.25
CA GLY A 40 -1.25 1.84 -3.63
C GLY A 40 -2.13 2.57 -4.64
N LEU A 41 -1.57 2.94 -5.78
CA LEU A 41 -2.30 3.59 -6.87
C LEU A 41 -3.38 2.68 -7.47
N ALA A 42 -3.10 1.39 -7.61
CA ALA A 42 -4.09 0.41 -8.08
C ALA A 42 -5.27 0.29 -7.10
N LEU A 43 -5.01 0.30 -5.80
CA LEU A 43 -6.07 0.28 -4.78
C LEU A 43 -6.91 1.56 -4.80
N VAL A 44 -6.28 2.72 -4.94
CA VAL A 44 -6.97 4.01 -5.11
C VAL A 44 -7.82 4.00 -6.37
N GLY A 45 -7.26 3.59 -7.50
CA GLY A 45 -7.99 3.45 -8.76
C GLY A 45 -9.16 2.47 -8.66
N GLY A 46 -8.97 1.33 -7.99
CA GLY A 46 -10.02 0.36 -7.69
C GLY A 46 -11.13 0.94 -6.82
N GLY A 47 -10.77 1.74 -5.82
CA GLY A 47 -11.75 2.45 -4.97
C GLY A 47 -12.59 3.45 -5.75
N LEU A 48 -11.96 4.25 -6.61
CA LEU A 48 -12.66 5.17 -7.49
C LEU A 48 -13.57 4.42 -8.48
N ALA A 49 -13.08 3.33 -9.07
CA ALA A 49 -13.86 2.51 -9.98
C ALA A 49 -15.07 1.88 -9.27
N ALA A 50 -14.89 1.39 -8.04
CA ALA A 50 -15.98 0.84 -7.23
C ALA A 50 -17.06 1.90 -6.95
N ALA A 51 -16.65 3.11 -6.60
CA ALA A 51 -17.58 4.21 -6.34
C ALA A 51 -18.40 4.59 -7.57
N GLN A 52 -17.81 4.52 -8.76
CA GLN A 52 -18.44 5.00 -10.01
C GLN A 52 -19.21 3.90 -10.76
N PHE A 53 -18.66 2.70 -10.81
CA PHE A 53 -19.13 1.65 -11.70
C PHE A 53 -19.83 0.50 -11.00
N LEU A 54 -19.60 0.31 -9.71
CA LEU A 54 -20.25 -0.78 -8.98
C LEU A 54 -21.74 -0.47 -8.83
N PRO A 55 -22.63 -1.38 -9.25
CA PRO A 55 -24.05 -1.17 -9.06
C PRO A 55 -24.42 -1.20 -7.57
N PRO A 56 -25.58 -0.64 -7.17
CA PRO A 56 -26.06 -0.75 -5.80
C PRO A 56 -26.11 -2.21 -5.38
N LEU A 57 -25.44 -2.56 -4.29
CA LEU A 57 -25.42 -3.90 -3.73
C LEU A 57 -26.62 -4.10 -2.78
N ALA A 58 -26.91 -5.36 -2.46
CA ALA A 58 -28.07 -5.73 -1.63
C ALA A 58 -28.07 -5.08 -0.23
N MET A 59 -26.89 -4.74 0.28
CA MET A 59 -26.73 -4.04 1.55
C MET A 59 -26.55 -2.54 1.31
N ASN A 60 -27.28 -1.74 2.08
CA ASN A 60 -27.16 -0.27 2.03
C ASN A 60 -25.73 0.15 2.33
N HIS A 61 -25.20 1.07 1.53
CA HIS A 61 -23.85 1.64 1.67
C HIS A 61 -22.68 0.68 1.51
N LEU A 62 -22.89 -0.58 1.09
CA LEU A 62 -21.78 -1.53 0.89
C LEU A 62 -20.81 -1.08 -0.21
N ARG A 63 -21.33 -0.51 -1.29
CA ARG A 63 -20.53 0.08 -2.37
C ARG A 63 -19.61 1.19 -1.86
N GLU A 64 -20.17 2.11 -1.09
CA GLU A 64 -19.44 3.22 -0.48
C GLU A 64 -18.39 2.70 0.52
N ALA A 65 -18.73 1.71 1.32
CA ALA A 65 -17.81 1.08 2.27
C ALA A 65 -16.63 0.41 1.55
N ILE A 66 -16.87 -0.30 0.44
CA ILE A 66 -15.82 -0.90 -0.38
C ILE A 66 -14.92 0.18 -0.97
N ALA A 67 -15.49 1.22 -1.56
CA ALA A 67 -14.74 2.32 -2.16
C ALA A 67 -13.86 3.03 -1.15
N VAL A 68 -14.40 3.41 0.01
CA VAL A 68 -13.66 4.08 1.08
C VAL A 68 -12.56 3.17 1.63
N THR A 69 -12.83 1.89 1.85
CA THR A 69 -11.83 0.92 2.32
C THR A 69 -10.66 0.80 1.36
N LEU A 70 -10.91 0.70 0.05
CA LEU A 70 -9.88 0.64 -0.96
C LEU A 70 -9.04 1.91 -1.04
N LEU A 71 -9.69 3.09 -0.96
CA LEU A 71 -9.00 4.38 -0.95
C LEU A 71 -8.10 4.53 0.28
N LEU A 72 -8.61 4.19 1.47
CA LEU A 72 -7.82 4.24 2.70
C LEU A 72 -6.67 3.25 2.67
N LEU A 73 -6.90 2.03 2.20
CA LEU A 73 -5.86 1.00 2.09
C LEU A 73 -4.77 1.45 1.12
N GLY A 74 -5.14 2.04 -0.02
CA GLY A 74 -4.18 2.59 -0.98
C GLY A 74 -3.33 3.71 -0.38
N GLY A 75 -3.93 4.61 0.39
CA GLY A 75 -3.21 5.66 1.11
C GLY A 75 -2.25 5.09 2.16
N VAL A 76 -2.68 4.12 2.95
CA VAL A 76 -1.82 3.43 3.93
C VAL A 76 -0.65 2.72 3.25
N VAL A 77 -0.88 2.04 2.14
CA VAL A 77 0.19 1.39 1.35
C VAL A 77 1.22 2.40 0.89
N ALA A 78 0.81 3.56 0.39
CA ALA A 78 1.72 4.60 -0.06
C ALA A 78 2.60 5.15 1.09
N ILE A 79 1.99 5.44 2.23
CA ILE A 79 2.73 5.92 3.42
C ILE A 79 3.72 4.85 3.92
N ARG A 80 3.28 3.60 3.99
CA ARG A 80 4.14 2.48 4.43
C ARG A 80 5.27 2.21 3.45
N ALA A 81 5.05 2.44 2.16
CA ALA A 81 6.09 2.31 1.15
C ALA A 81 7.26 3.27 1.41
N VAL A 82 6.96 4.54 1.73
CA VAL A 82 7.98 5.55 2.03
C VAL A 82 8.72 5.21 3.32
N ASP A 83 8.01 4.84 4.38
CA ASP A 83 8.62 4.48 5.67
C ASP A 83 9.53 3.25 5.52
N HIS A 84 9.07 2.22 4.83
CA HIS A 84 9.88 1.02 4.57
C HIS A 84 11.11 1.32 3.71
N TRP A 85 10.96 2.14 2.66
CA TRP A 85 12.08 2.57 1.82
C TRP A 85 13.15 3.28 2.65
N ALA A 86 12.75 4.24 3.48
CA ALA A 86 13.68 5.01 4.31
C ALA A 86 14.42 4.12 5.33
N ARG A 87 13.72 3.18 5.96
CA ARG A 87 14.34 2.22 6.89
C ARG A 87 15.30 1.26 6.20
N THR A 88 14.94 0.78 5.02
CA THR A 88 15.78 -0.12 4.21
C THR A 88 17.02 0.60 3.75
N GLU A 89 16.91 1.82 3.24
CA GLU A 89 18.06 2.61 2.81
C GLU A 89 19.03 2.87 3.96
N ARG A 90 18.51 3.21 5.13
CA ARG A 90 19.34 3.39 6.33
C ARG A 90 20.03 2.09 6.75
N ALA A 91 19.33 0.97 6.76
CA ALA A 91 19.90 -0.33 7.09
C ALA A 91 21.05 -0.73 6.13
N ILE A 92 20.86 -0.50 4.84
CA ILE A 92 21.88 -0.74 3.82
C ILE A 92 23.14 0.11 4.10
N ARG A 93 22.98 1.38 4.44
CA ARG A 93 24.09 2.29 4.73
C ARG A 93 24.85 1.94 6.01
N LEU A 94 24.16 1.43 7.01
CA LEU A 94 24.75 1.03 8.29
C LEU A 94 25.27 -0.42 8.30
N GLY A 95 25.05 -1.19 7.24
CA GLY A 95 25.38 -2.61 7.18
C GLY A 95 24.56 -3.46 8.15
N GLU A 96 23.38 -2.98 8.55
CA GLU A 96 22.46 -3.68 9.44
C GLU A 96 21.57 -4.65 8.68
N GLU A 97 20.92 -5.57 9.40
CA GLU A 97 19.92 -6.45 8.81
C GLU A 97 18.75 -5.63 8.24
N LEU A 98 18.22 -6.08 7.10
CA LEU A 98 17.07 -5.44 6.48
C LEU A 98 15.84 -5.58 7.39
N PRO A 99 15.02 -4.51 7.50
CA PRO A 99 13.83 -4.55 8.34
C PRO A 99 12.85 -5.61 7.84
N ALA A 100 12.47 -6.53 8.72
CA ALA A 100 11.41 -7.49 8.44
C ALA A 100 10.06 -6.78 8.43
N SER A 101 9.23 -7.11 7.46
CA SER A 101 7.89 -6.55 7.36
C SER A 101 6.85 -7.66 7.18
N ARG A 102 5.83 -7.64 8.03
CA ARG A 102 4.64 -8.50 7.87
C ARG A 102 3.56 -7.84 7.02
N PHE A 103 3.80 -6.60 6.63
CA PHE A 103 2.82 -5.80 5.88
C PHE A 103 2.40 -6.44 4.54
N PRO A 104 3.31 -7.05 3.74
CA PRO A 104 2.91 -7.74 2.51
C PRO A 104 1.90 -8.86 2.76
N ALA A 105 2.10 -9.66 3.79
CA ALA A 105 1.19 -10.76 4.15
C ALA A 105 -0.18 -10.21 4.61
N ILE A 106 -0.18 -9.18 5.44
CA ILE A 106 -1.41 -8.52 5.92
C ILE A 106 -2.18 -7.94 4.73
N LEU A 107 -1.48 -7.27 3.82
CA LEU A 107 -2.10 -6.69 2.62
C LEU A 107 -2.69 -7.79 1.73
N ALA A 108 -1.97 -8.88 1.49
CA ALA A 108 -2.45 -10.00 0.68
C ALA A 108 -3.71 -10.64 1.28
N ILE A 109 -3.74 -10.83 2.60
CA ILE A 109 -4.92 -11.36 3.31
C ILE A 109 -6.10 -10.38 3.19
N ALA A 110 -5.86 -9.08 3.41
CA ALA A 110 -6.89 -8.06 3.29
C ALA A 110 -7.51 -7.99 1.90
N VAL A 111 -6.67 -8.00 0.86
CA VAL A 111 -7.13 -7.99 -0.54
C VAL A 111 -7.88 -9.28 -0.87
N GLY A 112 -7.36 -10.44 -0.48
CA GLY A 112 -8.00 -11.74 -0.69
C GLY A 112 -9.36 -11.83 0.00
N ALA A 113 -9.44 -11.44 1.27
CA ALA A 113 -10.70 -11.41 2.02
C ALA A 113 -11.72 -10.45 1.39
N GLY A 114 -11.26 -9.26 0.98
CA GLY A 114 -12.11 -8.29 0.29
C GLY A 114 -12.66 -8.83 -1.04
N ALA A 115 -11.83 -9.52 -1.81
CA ALA A 115 -12.26 -10.16 -3.06
C ALA A 115 -13.32 -11.24 -2.83
N VAL A 116 -13.13 -12.10 -1.81
CA VAL A 116 -14.11 -13.13 -1.45
C VAL A 116 -15.43 -12.50 -1.03
N LEU A 117 -15.39 -11.47 -0.18
CA LEU A 117 -16.60 -10.76 0.26
C LEU A 117 -17.34 -10.13 -0.91
N LEU A 118 -16.62 -9.54 -1.86
CA LEU A 118 -17.21 -8.96 -3.04
C LEU A 118 -17.87 -10.02 -3.94
N VAL A 119 -17.22 -11.16 -4.15
CA VAL A 119 -17.80 -12.28 -4.90
C VAL A 119 -19.09 -12.76 -4.24
N VAL A 120 -19.07 -12.96 -2.93
CA VAL A 120 -20.27 -13.38 -2.17
C VAL A 120 -21.39 -12.35 -2.31
N ALA A 121 -21.08 -11.05 -2.17
CA ALA A 121 -22.08 -9.98 -2.32
C ALA A 121 -22.70 -9.95 -3.71
N VAL A 122 -21.91 -10.14 -4.76
CA VAL A 122 -22.38 -10.20 -6.15
C VAL A 122 -23.26 -11.43 -6.38
N LEU A 123 -22.86 -12.60 -5.86
CA LEU A 123 -23.64 -13.83 -5.99
C LEU A 123 -25.00 -13.73 -5.26
N ILE A 124 -25.01 -13.20 -4.04
CA ILE A 124 -26.26 -12.99 -3.29
C ILE A 124 -27.22 -12.09 -4.09
N ARG A 125 -26.69 -11.03 -4.68
CA ARG A 125 -27.50 -10.15 -5.53
C ARG A 125 -28.04 -10.88 -6.75
N ALA A 126 -27.21 -11.68 -7.42
CA ALA A 126 -27.62 -12.41 -8.63
C ALA A 126 -28.71 -13.45 -8.35
N VAL A 127 -28.66 -14.12 -7.21
CA VAL A 127 -29.66 -15.13 -6.79
C VAL A 127 -30.90 -14.49 -6.20
N GLY A 128 -30.75 -13.36 -5.49
CA GLY A 128 -31.87 -12.68 -4.83
C GLY A 128 -32.87 -11.96 -5.74
N GLY A 129 -32.56 -11.84 -7.05
CA GLY A 129 -33.38 -11.17 -8.04
C GLY A 129 -33.44 -9.62 -7.85
N PRO A 130 -34.10 -8.92 -8.74
CA PRO A 130 -34.34 -7.49 -8.58
C PRO A 130 -35.32 -7.20 -7.45
#